data_123709c12da21267e36814676b0c692a
#
_entry.id   123709c12da21267e36814676b0c692a
#
_cell.length_a   1.000
_cell.length_b   1.000
_cell.length_c   1.000
_cell.angle_alpha   90.00
_cell.angle_beta   90.00
_cell.angle_gamma   90.00
#
_symmetry.space_group_name_H-M   'P 1'
#
loop_
_entity.id
_entity.type
_entity.pdbx_description
1 polymer ?
#
loop_
_entity_poly.entity_id
_entity_poly.type
_entity_poly.pdbx_seq_one_letter_code
_entity_poly.pdbx_strand_id
1 'polypeptide(L)'
;MGGRGLRRGAVSPYAPPMPDTVLYETAGAVATLTLNRSERLNAITPELVGDLRDGLVRAQDDEQVRAIRLRGAGRAFCAGYDIGWGAQMMEEHEAGRPWDPMADLRLMSRFVDLYMALWRSPKPVIAQVHGFCVGGGTDFALCSDLIVCAEDCRIGYPPARVWGSPTTAMWMYRVGLERSKRLLLTGDPLDGRRAVEWGLASECVPEGELDEAALALAARVARLPSNQLHMMKVLVNQAFEQMGLNTTQLIGTLLDGAARHTPEGTSFSEAAMVDVRSAVRERDQPFGDYGEGPRAV
;
A
#
# COMPACT_ATOMS: atom_id res chain seq x y z
N MET A 1 9.92 -38.52 -13.25
CA MET A 1 10.53 -38.19 -11.95
C MET A 1 11.69 -37.25 -12.20
N GLY A 2 11.66 -36.04 -11.73
CA GLY A 2 12.72 -35.05 -11.94
C GLY A 2 12.16 -33.66 -11.69
N GLY A 3 12.06 -33.27 -10.41
CA GLY A 3 11.69 -31.93 -10.01
C GLY A 3 12.73 -30.94 -10.50
N ARG A 4 12.35 -30.03 -11.39
CA ARG A 4 13.15 -28.85 -11.73
C ARG A 4 12.92 -27.80 -10.66
N GLY A 5 13.83 -27.77 -9.66
CA GLY A 5 13.92 -26.66 -8.73
C GLY A 5 14.19 -25.37 -9.51
N LEU A 6 13.38 -24.35 -9.24
CA LEU A 6 13.63 -22.97 -9.68
C LEU A 6 15.01 -22.57 -9.17
N ARG A 7 15.98 -22.47 -10.07
CA ARG A 7 17.30 -21.94 -9.75
C ARG A 7 17.12 -20.45 -9.43
N ARG A 8 17.34 -20.06 -8.19
CA ARG A 8 17.65 -18.68 -7.86
C ARG A 8 18.85 -18.28 -8.72
N GLY A 9 18.72 -17.25 -9.53
CA GLY A 9 19.82 -16.71 -10.31
C GLY A 9 21.01 -16.46 -9.36
N ALA A 10 22.18 -16.96 -9.72
CA ALA A 10 23.39 -16.76 -8.95
C ALA A 10 23.73 -15.25 -8.94
N VAL A 11 23.52 -14.61 -7.79
CA VAL A 11 23.98 -13.24 -7.56
C VAL A 11 25.52 -13.28 -7.60
N SER A 12 26.11 -12.42 -8.42
CA SER A 12 27.56 -12.28 -8.49
C SER A 12 28.14 -12.00 -7.09
N PRO A 13 29.18 -12.70 -6.63
CA PRO A 13 29.79 -12.47 -5.32
C PRO A 13 30.44 -11.08 -5.18
N TYR A 14 30.47 -10.29 -6.24
CA TYR A 14 31.01 -8.93 -6.28
C TYR A 14 29.95 -7.82 -6.44
N ALA A 15 28.65 -8.15 -6.46
CA ALA A 15 27.63 -7.12 -6.40
C ALA A 15 27.59 -6.58 -4.96
N PRO A 16 27.68 -5.24 -4.75
CA PRO A 16 27.45 -4.67 -3.43
C PRO A 16 26.06 -5.13 -2.95
N PRO A 17 25.89 -5.40 -1.65
CA PRO A 17 24.57 -5.75 -1.14
C PRO A 17 23.60 -4.66 -1.58
N MET A 18 22.50 -5.07 -2.26
CA MET A 18 21.40 -4.14 -2.56
C MET A 18 20.94 -3.55 -1.23
N PRO A 19 20.78 -2.23 -1.11
CA PRO A 19 20.25 -1.66 0.11
C PRO A 19 18.89 -2.30 0.39
N ASP A 20 18.66 -2.71 1.64
CA ASP A 20 17.38 -3.27 2.06
C ASP A 20 16.24 -2.30 1.67
N THR A 21 15.23 -2.81 0.97
CA THR A 21 14.09 -2.00 0.54
C THR A 21 13.13 -1.70 1.70
N VAL A 22 13.32 -2.39 2.83
CA VAL A 22 12.65 -2.12 4.10
C VAL A 22 13.66 -2.17 5.23
N LEU A 23 13.76 -1.09 5.99
CA LEU A 23 14.59 -1.03 7.20
C LEU A 23 13.78 -1.48 8.41
N TYR A 24 14.44 -2.18 9.34
CA TYR A 24 13.86 -2.65 10.58
C TYR A 24 14.62 -2.08 11.78
N GLU A 25 13.90 -1.38 12.64
CA GLU A 25 14.45 -0.80 13.88
C GLU A 25 13.50 -1.09 15.05
N THR A 26 14.02 -1.14 16.28
CA THR A 26 13.20 -1.27 17.49
C THR A 26 13.53 -0.15 18.47
N ALA A 27 12.50 0.40 19.09
CA ALA A 27 12.59 1.38 20.18
C ALA A 27 11.62 0.96 21.30
N GLY A 28 12.16 0.44 22.41
CA GLY A 28 11.35 -0.15 23.47
C GLY A 28 10.50 -1.31 22.92
N ALA A 29 9.20 -1.24 23.14
CA ALA A 29 8.25 -2.28 22.66
C ALA A 29 7.64 -1.97 21.27
N VAL A 30 8.23 -1.08 20.49
CA VAL A 30 7.78 -0.71 19.15
C VAL A 30 8.82 -1.13 18.13
N ALA A 31 8.42 -1.92 17.12
CA ALA A 31 9.19 -2.13 15.91
C ALA A 31 8.79 -1.10 14.86
N THR A 32 9.75 -0.54 14.16
CA THR A 32 9.53 0.37 13.02
C THR A 32 9.99 -0.31 11.73
N LEU A 33 9.07 -0.44 10.78
CA LEU A 33 9.33 -0.87 9.41
C LEU A 33 9.33 0.39 8.53
N THR A 34 10.44 0.67 7.88
CA THR A 34 10.56 1.86 7.01
C THR A 34 10.72 1.40 5.56
N LEU A 35 9.74 1.70 4.70
CA LEU A 35 9.87 1.53 3.25
C LEU A 35 11.01 2.41 2.76
N ASN A 36 12.03 1.84 2.09
CA ASN A 36 13.31 2.49 1.84
C ASN A 36 13.70 2.49 0.36
N ARG A 37 12.78 2.87 -0.50
CA ARG A 37 13.02 3.18 -1.92
C ARG A 37 12.69 4.66 -2.19
N SER A 38 13.24 5.56 -1.38
CA SER A 38 12.87 6.99 -1.35
C SER A 38 13.03 7.70 -2.70
N GLU A 39 14.02 7.32 -3.51
CA GLU A 39 14.28 7.82 -4.87
C GLU A 39 13.16 7.45 -5.86
N ARG A 40 12.38 6.42 -5.55
CA ARG A 40 11.20 5.95 -6.28
C ARG A 40 9.89 6.16 -5.50
N LEU A 41 9.87 7.10 -4.54
CA LEU A 41 8.70 7.38 -3.68
C LEU A 41 8.14 6.13 -3.01
N ASN A 42 9.02 5.19 -2.64
CA ASN A 42 8.70 3.91 -2.02
C ASN A 42 7.73 3.06 -2.86
N ALA A 43 7.83 3.14 -4.19
CA ALA A 43 7.01 2.35 -5.10
C ALA A 43 7.21 0.85 -4.89
N ILE A 44 6.11 0.11 -5.00
CA ILE A 44 5.99 -1.32 -4.67
C ILE A 44 6.61 -2.18 -5.77
N THR A 45 7.55 -3.04 -5.37
CA THR A 45 8.15 -4.10 -6.20
C THR A 45 8.10 -5.42 -5.44
N PRO A 46 8.36 -6.57 -6.10
CA PRO A 46 8.44 -7.87 -5.42
C PRO A 46 9.46 -7.91 -4.29
N GLU A 47 10.59 -7.22 -4.44
CA GLU A 47 11.64 -7.15 -3.42
C GLU A 47 11.12 -6.43 -2.18
N LEU A 48 10.51 -5.26 -2.34
CA LEU A 48 9.91 -4.50 -1.23
C LEU A 48 8.83 -5.33 -0.52
N VAL A 49 8.01 -6.08 -1.28
CA VAL A 49 7.00 -7.00 -0.74
C VAL A 49 7.65 -8.10 0.09
N GLY A 50 8.76 -8.70 -0.40
CA GLY A 50 9.53 -9.72 0.32
C GLY A 50 10.10 -9.18 1.63
N ASP A 51 10.84 -8.07 1.55
CA ASP A 51 11.51 -7.45 2.70
C ASP A 51 10.49 -6.98 3.75
N LEU A 52 9.34 -6.42 3.33
CA LEU A 52 8.29 -6.01 4.25
C LEU A 52 7.65 -7.21 4.97
N ARG A 53 7.44 -8.32 4.25
CA ARG A 53 6.93 -9.56 4.85
C ARG A 53 7.92 -10.11 5.89
N ASP A 54 9.19 -10.15 5.56
CA ASP A 54 10.24 -10.64 6.46
C ASP A 54 10.36 -9.75 7.71
N GLY A 55 10.32 -8.42 7.53
CA GLY A 55 10.28 -7.46 8.62
C GLY A 55 9.05 -7.61 9.51
N LEU A 56 7.88 -7.85 8.90
CA LEU A 56 6.63 -8.07 9.63
C LEU A 56 6.68 -9.37 10.47
N VAL A 57 7.16 -10.47 9.89
CA VAL A 57 7.35 -11.74 10.61
C VAL A 57 8.32 -11.56 11.76
N ARG A 58 9.48 -10.92 11.52
CA ARG A 58 10.45 -10.61 12.57
C ARG A 58 9.83 -9.82 13.72
N ALA A 59 9.03 -8.80 13.41
CA ALA A 59 8.35 -8.00 14.44
C ALA A 59 7.29 -8.81 15.18
N GLN A 60 6.62 -9.76 14.53
CA GLN A 60 5.61 -10.62 15.14
C GLN A 60 6.24 -11.65 16.10
N ASP A 61 7.38 -12.19 15.74
CA ASP A 61 8.08 -13.24 16.52
C ASP A 61 8.88 -12.66 17.70
N ASP A 62 9.23 -11.37 17.68
CA ASP A 62 9.99 -10.71 18.76
C ASP A 62 9.08 -10.47 19.97
N GLU A 63 9.28 -11.21 21.07
CA GLU A 63 8.51 -11.10 22.31
C GLU A 63 8.58 -9.72 22.99
N GLN A 64 9.60 -8.92 22.69
CA GLN A 64 9.74 -7.57 23.22
C GLN A 64 8.87 -6.56 22.47
N VAL A 65 8.50 -6.84 21.23
CA VAL A 65 7.67 -5.97 20.38
C VAL A 65 6.18 -6.20 20.69
N ARG A 66 5.43 -5.11 20.88
CA ARG A 66 3.98 -5.12 21.13
C ARG A 66 3.19 -4.32 20.12
N ALA A 67 3.84 -3.39 19.41
CA ALA A 67 3.24 -2.60 18.33
C ALA A 67 4.23 -2.42 17.20
N ILE A 68 3.72 -2.24 15.99
CA ILE A 68 4.51 -2.07 14.77
C ILE A 68 4.16 -0.70 14.18
N ARG A 69 5.17 0.11 13.87
CA ARG A 69 5.03 1.36 13.12
C ARG A 69 5.50 1.12 11.69
N LEU A 70 4.66 1.41 10.71
CA LEU A 70 4.99 1.37 9.28
C LEU A 70 5.09 2.80 8.74
N ARG A 71 6.23 3.14 8.12
CA ARG A 71 6.46 4.47 7.55
C ARG A 71 7.22 4.40 6.22
N GLY A 72 7.28 5.50 5.49
CA GLY A 72 8.13 5.65 4.31
C GLY A 72 9.37 6.49 4.60
N ALA A 73 10.49 6.22 3.92
CA ALA A 73 11.65 7.09 3.88
C ALA A 73 11.46 8.20 2.83
N GLY A 74 12.13 9.34 3.03
CA GLY A 74 12.12 10.45 2.07
C GLY A 74 10.81 11.22 2.08
N ARG A 75 10.32 11.64 0.92
CA ARG A 75 9.22 12.60 0.75
C ARG A 75 7.83 11.98 0.52
N ALA A 76 7.68 10.67 0.68
CA ALA A 76 6.41 9.97 0.48
C ALA A 76 6.30 8.75 1.37
N PHE A 77 5.10 8.41 1.78
CA PHE A 77 4.82 7.13 2.39
C PHE A 77 4.98 6.02 1.34
N CYS A 78 4.17 6.02 0.29
CA CYS A 78 4.27 5.08 -0.83
C CYS A 78 3.42 5.56 -2.02
N ALA A 79 4.02 5.61 -3.22
CA ALA A 79 3.36 6.07 -4.44
C ALA A 79 2.61 4.97 -5.22
N GLY A 80 2.42 3.79 -4.62
CA GLY A 80 1.77 2.65 -5.26
C GLY A 80 2.75 1.74 -6.00
N TYR A 81 2.25 0.94 -6.94
CA TYR A 81 3.10 0.02 -7.70
C TYR A 81 4.13 0.75 -8.57
N ASP A 82 5.33 0.18 -8.66
CA ASP A 82 6.33 0.64 -9.62
C ASP A 82 5.82 0.34 -11.04
N ILE A 83 5.38 1.40 -11.73
CA ILE A 83 4.72 1.29 -13.04
C ILE A 83 5.68 0.70 -14.08
N GLY A 84 6.97 1.05 -14.01
CA GLY A 84 7.98 0.50 -14.92
C GLY A 84 8.14 -1.01 -14.75
N TRP A 85 8.21 -1.48 -13.51
CA TRP A 85 8.20 -2.91 -13.22
C TRP A 85 6.88 -3.57 -13.65
N GLY A 86 5.74 -2.95 -13.36
CA GLY A 86 4.43 -3.48 -13.74
C GLY A 86 4.28 -3.65 -15.25
N ALA A 87 4.69 -2.67 -16.03
CA ALA A 87 4.66 -2.72 -17.49
C ALA A 87 5.57 -3.84 -18.05
N GLN A 88 6.78 -3.97 -17.53
CA GLN A 88 7.70 -5.06 -17.92
C GLN A 88 7.12 -6.43 -17.60
N MET A 89 6.52 -6.60 -16.42
CA MET A 89 5.86 -7.84 -16.03
C MET A 89 4.69 -8.21 -16.94
N MET A 90 3.88 -7.23 -17.33
CA MET A 90 2.79 -7.47 -18.28
C MET A 90 3.34 -7.92 -19.63
N GLU A 91 4.37 -7.25 -20.15
CA GLU A 91 5.02 -7.63 -21.40
C GLU A 91 5.58 -9.07 -21.36
N GLU A 92 6.27 -9.45 -20.28
CA GLU A 92 6.83 -10.80 -20.11
C GLU A 92 5.75 -11.88 -19.95
N HIS A 93 4.64 -11.57 -19.25
CA HIS A 93 3.54 -12.53 -19.02
C HIS A 93 2.65 -12.71 -20.24
N GLU A 94 2.47 -11.65 -21.02
CA GLU A 94 1.55 -11.59 -22.15
C GLU A 94 2.24 -11.79 -23.50
N ALA A 95 3.57 -11.90 -23.55
CA ALA A 95 4.37 -12.00 -24.78
C ALA A 95 3.71 -12.88 -25.87
N GLY A 96 2.77 -12.30 -26.64
CA GLY A 96 2.01 -12.96 -27.69
C GLY A 96 0.95 -13.96 -27.23
N ARG A 97 0.54 -13.96 -25.97
CA ARG A 97 -0.53 -14.79 -25.40
C ARG A 97 -1.77 -13.98 -25.11
N PRO A 98 -2.98 -14.54 -25.25
CA PRO A 98 -4.19 -13.90 -24.74
C PRO A 98 -4.09 -13.70 -23.22
N TRP A 99 -4.66 -12.59 -22.72
CA TRP A 99 -4.78 -12.36 -21.28
C TRP A 99 -5.50 -13.52 -20.58
N ASP A 100 -4.91 -14.06 -19.52
CA ASP A 100 -5.50 -15.06 -18.63
C ASP A 100 -5.91 -14.41 -17.31
N PRO A 101 -7.21 -14.08 -17.11
CA PRO A 101 -7.69 -13.41 -15.90
C PRO A 101 -7.45 -14.22 -14.63
N MET A 102 -7.33 -15.56 -14.73
CA MET A 102 -7.07 -16.40 -13.57
C MET A 102 -5.58 -16.43 -13.20
N ALA A 103 -4.69 -16.31 -14.17
CA ALA A 103 -3.26 -16.14 -13.92
C ALA A 103 -2.99 -14.78 -13.28
N ASP A 104 -3.62 -13.72 -13.78
CA ASP A 104 -3.54 -12.38 -13.23
C ASP A 104 -4.11 -12.30 -11.80
N LEU A 105 -5.29 -12.88 -11.57
CA LEU A 105 -5.85 -12.99 -10.22
C LEU A 105 -4.89 -13.66 -9.23
N ARG A 106 -4.26 -14.79 -9.63
CA ARG A 106 -3.27 -15.49 -8.78
C ARG A 106 -2.05 -14.62 -8.47
N LEU A 107 -1.61 -13.84 -9.44
CA LEU A 107 -0.49 -12.91 -9.24
C LEU A 107 -0.86 -11.79 -8.27
N MET A 108 -1.94 -11.09 -8.53
CA MET A 108 -2.38 -9.95 -7.71
C MET A 108 -2.79 -10.37 -6.31
N SER A 109 -3.33 -11.57 -6.13
CA SER A 109 -3.64 -12.11 -4.80
C SER A 109 -2.43 -12.18 -3.87
N ARG A 110 -1.20 -12.35 -4.40
CA ARG A 110 0.02 -12.34 -3.57
C ARG A 110 0.29 -10.96 -2.94
N PHE A 111 -0.08 -9.89 -3.61
CA PHE A 111 0.00 -8.53 -3.06
C PHE A 111 -1.10 -8.29 -2.04
N VAL A 112 -2.33 -8.74 -2.35
CA VAL A 112 -3.46 -8.67 -1.39
C VAL A 112 -3.11 -9.43 -0.11
N ASP A 113 -2.51 -10.62 -0.21
CA ASP A 113 -2.07 -11.40 0.95
C ASP A 113 -1.06 -10.64 1.82
N LEU A 114 -0.15 -9.86 1.22
CA LEU A 114 0.77 -9.02 1.99
C LEU A 114 0.04 -7.91 2.74
N TYR A 115 -0.85 -7.17 2.05
CA TYR A 115 -1.62 -6.11 2.70
C TYR A 115 -2.46 -6.68 3.84
N MET A 116 -3.09 -7.82 3.61
CA MET A 116 -3.88 -8.51 4.62
C MET A 116 -3.03 -9.14 5.72
N ALA A 117 -1.72 -9.35 5.52
CA ALA A 117 -0.82 -9.74 6.60
C ALA A 117 -0.65 -8.63 7.65
N LEU A 118 -0.71 -7.34 7.26
CA LEU A 118 -0.78 -6.21 8.20
C LEU A 118 -2.08 -6.25 9.00
N TRP A 119 -3.21 -6.42 8.30
CA TRP A 119 -4.54 -6.55 8.92
C TRP A 119 -4.63 -7.71 9.89
N ARG A 120 -4.10 -8.89 9.52
CA ARG A 120 -4.14 -10.12 10.31
C ARG A 120 -2.99 -10.24 11.31
N SER A 121 -2.04 -9.31 11.36
CA SER A 121 -0.93 -9.31 12.31
C SER A 121 -1.45 -9.43 13.76
N PRO A 122 -0.88 -10.28 14.60
CA PRO A 122 -1.26 -10.36 16.02
C PRO A 122 -0.91 -9.10 16.79
N LYS A 123 0.02 -8.28 16.27
CA LYS A 123 0.43 -7.02 16.87
C LYS A 123 -0.17 -5.85 16.09
N PRO A 124 -0.69 -4.81 16.74
CA PRO A 124 -1.23 -3.65 16.08
C PRO A 124 -0.19 -2.97 15.19
N VAL A 125 -0.63 -2.56 13.99
CA VAL A 125 0.16 -1.83 13.01
C VAL A 125 -0.34 -0.39 12.92
N ILE A 126 0.55 0.58 13.10
CA ILE A 126 0.28 2.01 12.98
C ILE A 126 0.97 2.53 11.74
N ALA A 127 0.21 2.99 10.74
CA ALA A 127 0.75 3.65 9.56
C ALA A 127 1.03 5.13 9.85
N GLN A 128 2.26 5.56 9.59
CA GLN A 128 2.70 6.95 9.63
C GLN A 128 2.77 7.48 8.21
N VAL A 129 1.79 8.28 7.82
CA VAL A 129 1.58 8.69 6.43
C VAL A 129 1.99 10.15 6.21
N HIS A 130 2.93 10.40 5.29
CA HIS A 130 3.34 11.74 4.84
C HIS A 130 3.45 11.78 3.32
N GLY A 131 3.44 12.98 2.74
CA GLY A 131 3.56 13.18 1.31
C GLY A 131 2.54 12.35 0.54
N PHE A 132 2.97 11.55 -0.42
CA PHE A 132 2.08 10.72 -1.23
C PHE A 132 1.82 9.35 -0.58
N CYS A 133 0.55 9.00 -0.48
CA CYS A 133 0.04 7.67 -0.15
C CYS A 133 -1.05 7.33 -1.18
N VAL A 134 -0.65 6.77 -2.34
CA VAL A 134 -1.54 6.65 -3.49
C VAL A 134 -1.52 5.26 -4.12
N GLY A 135 -2.61 4.91 -4.81
CA GLY A 135 -2.74 3.60 -5.46
C GLY A 135 -2.54 2.44 -4.48
N GLY A 136 -1.70 1.44 -4.82
CA GLY A 136 -1.36 0.33 -3.91
C GLY A 136 -0.69 0.77 -2.60
N GLY A 137 -0.11 1.99 -2.55
CA GLY A 137 0.41 2.57 -1.30
C GLY A 137 -0.68 2.82 -0.27
N THR A 138 -1.92 3.09 -0.70
CA THR A 138 -3.05 3.22 0.21
C THR A 138 -3.42 1.89 0.85
N ASP A 139 -3.19 0.77 0.20
CA ASP A 139 -3.51 -0.54 0.75
C ASP A 139 -2.66 -0.85 2.00
N PHE A 140 -1.39 -0.41 2.04
CA PHE A 140 -0.57 -0.50 3.25
C PHE A 140 -1.16 0.30 4.42
N ALA A 141 -1.60 1.54 4.17
CA ALA A 141 -2.20 2.38 5.19
C ALA A 141 -3.57 1.86 5.64
N LEU A 142 -4.44 1.50 4.68
CA LEU A 142 -5.81 1.06 4.95
C LEU A 142 -5.87 -0.32 5.62
N CYS A 143 -4.90 -1.20 5.38
CA CYS A 143 -4.78 -2.49 6.06
C CYS A 143 -4.03 -2.41 7.40
N SER A 144 -3.46 -1.25 7.76
CA SER A 144 -2.96 -0.98 9.11
C SER A 144 -4.12 -0.73 10.07
N ASP A 145 -3.90 -0.89 11.37
CA ASP A 145 -4.96 -0.71 12.38
C ASP A 145 -5.31 0.77 12.60
N LEU A 146 -4.28 1.60 12.71
CA LEU A 146 -4.40 3.04 12.93
C LEU A 146 -3.57 3.79 11.89
N ILE A 147 -4.02 5.00 11.56
CA ILE A 147 -3.30 5.91 10.68
C ILE A 147 -3.08 7.23 11.41
N VAL A 148 -1.83 7.67 11.47
CA VAL A 148 -1.42 9.03 11.84
C VAL A 148 -0.82 9.66 10.60
N CYS A 149 -1.23 10.85 10.21
CA CYS A 149 -0.80 11.45 8.96
C CYS A 149 -0.34 12.90 9.10
N ALA A 150 0.48 13.35 8.15
CA ALA A 150 0.80 14.75 8.00
C ALA A 150 -0.42 15.53 7.46
N GLU A 151 -0.59 16.79 7.89
CA GLU A 151 -1.71 17.64 7.47
C GLU A 151 -1.78 17.84 5.96
N ASP A 152 -0.64 17.92 5.28
CA ASP A 152 -0.48 18.16 3.85
C ASP A 152 -0.27 16.90 3.02
N CYS A 153 -0.40 15.71 3.63
CA CYS A 153 -0.31 14.46 2.89
C CYS A 153 -1.41 14.34 1.82
N ARG A 154 -1.18 13.48 0.83
CA ARG A 154 -2.13 13.19 -0.24
C ARG A 154 -2.44 11.71 -0.26
N ILE A 155 -3.63 11.35 0.23
CA ILE A 155 -4.11 9.97 0.30
C ILE A 155 -5.20 9.79 -0.75
N GLY A 156 -5.00 8.90 -1.73
CA GLY A 156 -5.99 8.72 -2.78
C GLY A 156 -5.71 7.56 -3.74
N TYR A 157 -6.65 7.36 -4.67
CA TYR A 157 -6.58 6.27 -5.63
C TYR A 157 -6.66 6.77 -7.09
N PRO A 158 -5.67 7.54 -7.58
CA PRO A 158 -5.67 8.07 -8.95
C PRO A 158 -5.73 6.99 -10.06
N PRO A 159 -5.35 5.70 -9.87
CA PRO A 159 -5.59 4.67 -10.88
C PRO A 159 -7.05 4.51 -11.27
N ALA A 160 -8.01 4.84 -10.40
CA ALA A 160 -9.44 4.83 -10.72
C ALA A 160 -9.84 5.70 -11.91
N ARG A 161 -8.97 6.65 -12.31
CA ARG A 161 -9.20 7.55 -13.47
C ARG A 161 -9.01 6.86 -14.81
N VAL A 162 -8.31 5.73 -14.87
CA VAL A 162 -7.99 5.10 -16.15
C VAL A 162 -7.86 3.57 -16.12
N TRP A 163 -7.28 2.94 -15.08
CA TRP A 163 -6.83 1.56 -15.23
C TRP A 163 -6.80 0.71 -13.96
N GLY A 164 -7.34 1.13 -12.84
CA GLY A 164 -7.22 0.38 -11.60
C GLY A 164 -8.47 0.30 -10.77
N SER A 165 -8.56 -0.77 -10.00
CA SER A 165 -9.55 -0.97 -8.95
C SER A 165 -8.83 -1.30 -7.64
N PRO A 166 -9.27 -0.80 -6.47
CA PRO A 166 -8.60 -1.08 -5.19
C PRO A 166 -8.76 -2.56 -4.82
N THR A 167 -7.67 -3.32 -4.92
CA THR A 167 -7.67 -4.78 -4.74
C THR A 167 -8.04 -5.23 -3.34
N THR A 168 -7.68 -4.47 -2.30
CA THR A 168 -8.06 -4.78 -0.91
C THR A 168 -9.49 -4.38 -0.56
N ALA A 169 -10.11 -3.53 -1.37
CA ALA A 169 -11.45 -2.97 -1.16
C ALA A 169 -11.63 -2.24 0.20
N MET A 170 -10.53 -1.91 0.89
CA MET A 170 -10.59 -1.35 2.25
C MET A 170 -11.24 0.03 2.33
N TRP A 171 -11.28 0.79 1.24
CA TRP A 171 -11.91 2.11 1.21
C TRP A 171 -13.35 2.08 1.72
N MET A 172 -14.18 1.12 1.24
CA MET A 172 -15.58 1.02 1.64
C MET A 172 -15.75 0.76 3.13
N TYR A 173 -14.86 -0.03 3.69
CA TYR A 173 -14.88 -0.41 5.09
C TYR A 173 -14.33 0.68 6.01
N ARG A 174 -13.45 1.55 5.51
CA ARG A 174 -12.85 2.65 6.28
C ARG A 174 -13.70 3.92 6.30
N VAL A 175 -14.26 4.32 5.17
CA VAL A 175 -14.92 5.64 5.07
C VAL A 175 -16.41 5.56 4.68
N GLY A 176 -16.94 4.35 4.48
CA GLY A 176 -18.34 4.12 4.13
C GLY A 176 -18.67 4.43 2.68
N LEU A 177 -19.96 4.23 2.31
CA LEU A 177 -20.42 4.17 0.92
C LEU A 177 -20.18 5.46 0.14
N GLU A 178 -20.67 6.59 0.66
CA GLU A 178 -20.68 7.88 -0.06
C GLU A 178 -19.26 8.40 -0.30
N ARG A 179 -18.45 8.38 0.74
CA ARG A 179 -17.04 8.84 0.69
C ARG A 179 -16.20 7.96 -0.22
N SER A 180 -16.39 6.63 -0.17
CA SER A 180 -15.71 5.70 -1.07
C SER A 180 -16.07 5.96 -2.52
N LYS A 181 -17.36 6.16 -2.85
CA LYS A 181 -17.79 6.53 -4.19
C LYS A 181 -17.18 7.86 -4.63
N ARG A 182 -17.19 8.88 -3.76
CA ARG A 182 -16.55 10.16 -4.08
C ARG A 182 -15.08 9.98 -4.46
N LEU A 183 -14.31 9.24 -3.66
CA LEU A 183 -12.89 9.00 -3.92
C LEU A 183 -12.64 8.18 -5.18
N LEU A 184 -13.37 7.07 -5.34
CA LEU A 184 -13.10 6.11 -6.41
C LEU A 184 -13.73 6.51 -7.76
N LEU A 185 -14.73 7.36 -7.78
CA LEU A 185 -15.33 7.87 -9.02
C LEU A 185 -14.66 9.15 -9.53
N THR A 186 -13.83 9.81 -8.71
CA THR A 186 -13.09 11.01 -9.11
C THR A 186 -11.58 10.79 -9.12
N GLY A 187 -11.07 9.89 -8.28
CA GLY A 187 -9.65 9.74 -8.00
C GLY A 187 -9.06 10.90 -7.20
N ASP A 188 -9.89 11.79 -6.61
CA ASP A 188 -9.43 12.94 -5.85
C ASP A 188 -8.65 12.50 -4.60
N PRO A 189 -7.57 13.22 -4.20
CA PRO A 189 -6.88 12.96 -2.96
C PRO A 189 -7.59 13.58 -1.76
N LEU A 190 -7.38 12.97 -0.59
CA LEU A 190 -7.62 13.58 0.72
C LEU A 190 -6.31 14.17 1.25
N ASP A 191 -6.37 15.33 1.88
CA ASP A 191 -5.34 15.80 2.80
C ASP A 191 -5.52 15.16 4.20
N GLY A 192 -4.55 15.37 5.09
CA GLY A 192 -4.58 14.77 6.43
C GLY A 192 -5.76 15.25 7.28
N ARG A 193 -6.14 16.53 7.18
CA ARG A 193 -7.28 17.10 7.93
C ARG A 193 -8.60 16.44 7.50
N ARG A 194 -8.81 16.33 6.22
CA ARG A 194 -10.00 15.65 5.66
C ARG A 194 -9.98 14.15 5.93
N ALA A 195 -8.82 13.52 5.96
CA ALA A 195 -8.70 12.11 6.34
C ALA A 195 -9.18 11.87 7.78
N VAL A 196 -8.87 12.75 8.72
CA VAL A 196 -9.39 12.69 10.10
C VAL A 196 -10.89 13.02 10.15
N GLU A 197 -11.34 14.07 9.47
CA GLU A 197 -12.77 14.43 9.40
C GLU A 197 -13.62 13.28 8.86
N TRP A 198 -13.10 12.52 7.92
CA TRP A 198 -13.80 11.38 7.32
C TRP A 198 -13.66 10.08 8.12
N GLY A 199 -12.85 10.07 9.16
CA GLY A 199 -12.61 8.88 10.00
C GLY A 199 -11.65 7.87 9.35
N LEU A 200 -10.90 8.28 8.33
CA LEU A 200 -9.87 7.46 7.70
C LEU A 200 -8.62 7.39 8.55
N ALA A 201 -8.18 8.52 9.11
CA ALA A 201 -7.06 8.63 10.02
C ALA A 201 -7.54 8.95 11.44
N SER A 202 -6.81 8.48 12.45
CA SER A 202 -7.10 8.77 13.85
C SER A 202 -6.58 10.13 14.28
N GLU A 203 -5.51 10.62 13.62
CA GLU A 203 -4.83 11.86 14.00
C GLU A 203 -4.10 12.45 12.78
N CYS A 204 -4.06 13.77 12.67
CA CYS A 204 -3.18 14.48 11.76
C CYS A 204 -2.45 15.61 12.47
N VAL A 205 -1.18 15.81 12.10
CA VAL A 205 -0.28 16.82 12.69
C VAL A 205 0.58 17.47 11.59
N PRO A 206 1.20 18.63 11.85
CA PRO A 206 2.22 19.16 10.95
C PRO A 206 3.30 18.11 10.65
N GLU A 207 3.83 18.07 9.42
CA GLU A 207 4.81 17.05 9.00
C GLU A 207 6.00 16.95 9.97
N GLY A 208 6.49 18.07 10.48
CA GLY A 208 7.62 18.11 11.44
C GLY A 208 7.35 17.44 12.79
N GLU A 209 6.07 17.23 13.15
CA GLU A 209 5.64 16.58 14.40
C GLU A 209 5.22 15.12 14.20
N LEU A 210 5.13 14.67 12.94
CA LEU A 210 4.54 13.40 12.59
C LEU A 210 5.30 12.19 13.17
N ASP A 211 6.63 12.24 13.19
CA ASP A 211 7.43 11.12 13.71
C ASP A 211 7.21 10.93 15.21
N GLU A 212 7.15 12.03 15.96
CA GLU A 212 6.90 12.02 17.41
C GLU A 212 5.47 11.53 17.70
N ALA A 213 4.46 12.07 17.00
CA ALA A 213 3.06 11.72 17.19
C ALA A 213 2.80 10.23 16.91
N ALA A 214 3.29 9.73 15.79
CA ALA A 214 3.11 8.32 15.41
C ALA A 214 3.84 7.36 16.39
N LEU A 215 5.06 7.72 16.82
CA LEU A 215 5.81 6.94 17.81
C LEU A 215 5.12 6.97 19.17
N ALA A 216 4.62 8.14 19.60
CA ALA A 216 3.89 8.27 20.86
C ALA A 216 2.62 7.41 20.88
N LEU A 217 1.84 7.40 19.79
CA LEU A 217 0.67 6.53 19.66
C LEU A 217 1.06 5.05 19.71
N ALA A 218 2.09 4.64 18.96
CA ALA A 218 2.57 3.26 18.96
C ALA A 218 3.06 2.83 20.35
N ALA A 219 3.82 3.69 21.05
CA ALA A 219 4.27 3.45 22.40
C ALA A 219 3.11 3.40 23.41
N ARG A 220 2.06 4.20 23.22
CA ARG A 220 0.84 4.15 24.04
C ARG A 220 0.11 2.81 23.87
N VAL A 221 -0.06 2.36 22.62
CA VAL A 221 -0.65 1.05 22.30
C VAL A 221 0.19 -0.07 22.93
N ALA A 222 1.50 0.00 22.80
CA ALA A 222 2.43 -1.02 23.33
C ALA A 222 2.45 -1.13 24.89
N ARG A 223 1.75 -0.25 25.62
CA ARG A 223 1.58 -0.39 27.07
C ARG A 223 0.59 -1.48 27.47
N LEU A 224 -0.31 -1.87 26.55
CA LEU A 224 -1.27 -2.93 26.81
C LEU A 224 -0.61 -4.31 26.67
N PRO A 225 -1.10 -5.33 27.39
CA PRO A 225 -0.65 -6.72 27.24
C PRO A 225 -0.88 -7.22 25.81
N SER A 226 0.08 -7.97 25.26
CA SER A 226 0.04 -8.47 23.87
C SER A 226 -1.23 -9.28 23.57
N ASN A 227 -1.64 -10.17 24.47
CA ASN A 227 -2.87 -10.96 24.29
C ASN A 227 -4.11 -10.08 24.24
N GLN A 228 -4.17 -9.02 25.06
CA GLN A 228 -5.30 -8.09 25.06
C GLN A 228 -5.37 -7.31 23.73
N LEU A 229 -4.24 -6.83 23.24
CA LEU A 229 -4.14 -6.17 21.94
C LEU A 229 -4.63 -7.10 20.81
N HIS A 230 -4.15 -8.34 20.80
CA HIS A 230 -4.53 -9.32 19.79
C HIS A 230 -6.04 -9.62 19.85
N MET A 231 -6.60 -9.88 21.03
CA MET A 231 -8.04 -10.16 21.18
C MET A 231 -8.91 -8.99 20.71
N MET A 232 -8.55 -7.74 21.05
CA MET A 232 -9.32 -6.57 20.62
C MET A 232 -9.23 -6.37 19.11
N LYS A 233 -8.04 -6.56 18.52
CA LYS A 233 -7.85 -6.49 17.07
C LYS A 233 -8.67 -7.57 16.34
N VAL A 234 -8.61 -8.82 16.79
CA VAL A 234 -9.41 -9.93 16.21
C VAL A 234 -10.90 -9.63 16.28
N LEU A 235 -11.40 -9.14 17.44
CA LEU A 235 -12.80 -8.81 17.61
C LEU A 235 -13.28 -7.76 16.60
N VAL A 236 -12.52 -6.67 16.44
CA VAL A 236 -12.88 -5.59 15.50
C VAL A 236 -12.77 -6.08 14.06
N ASN A 237 -11.66 -6.74 13.69
CA ASN A 237 -11.44 -7.22 12.34
C ASN A 237 -12.50 -8.24 11.91
N GLN A 238 -12.91 -9.13 12.81
CA GLN A 238 -13.93 -10.14 12.53
C GLN A 238 -15.28 -9.53 12.15
N ALA A 239 -15.63 -8.36 12.71
CA ALA A 239 -16.86 -7.66 12.32
C ALA A 239 -16.81 -7.26 10.82
N PHE A 240 -15.68 -6.76 10.35
CA PHE A 240 -15.49 -6.38 8.93
C PHE A 240 -15.39 -7.62 8.01
N GLU A 241 -14.75 -8.70 8.46
CA GLU A 241 -14.71 -9.97 7.72
C GLU A 241 -16.14 -10.48 7.45
N GLN A 242 -17.04 -10.42 8.46
CA GLN A 242 -18.45 -10.80 8.31
C GLN A 242 -19.26 -9.88 7.38
N MET A 243 -18.81 -8.65 7.15
CA MET A 243 -19.42 -7.73 6.19
C MET A 243 -19.07 -8.04 4.73
N GLY A 244 -18.41 -9.17 4.45
CA GLY A 244 -18.09 -9.63 3.10
C GLY A 244 -16.76 -9.15 2.56
N LEU A 245 -15.81 -8.76 3.42
CA LEU A 245 -14.50 -8.23 3.04
C LEU A 245 -13.78 -9.13 2.02
N ASN A 246 -13.66 -10.43 2.28
CA ASN A 246 -12.97 -11.38 1.39
C ASN A 246 -13.64 -11.48 0.00
N THR A 247 -14.97 -11.47 -0.06
CA THR A 247 -15.70 -11.51 -1.35
C THR A 247 -15.48 -10.23 -2.14
N THR A 248 -15.52 -9.08 -1.45
CA THR A 248 -15.29 -7.77 -2.09
C THR A 248 -13.86 -7.64 -2.60
N GLN A 249 -12.87 -8.16 -1.87
CA GLN A 249 -11.47 -8.21 -2.30
C GLN A 249 -11.28 -9.08 -3.55
N LEU A 250 -11.92 -10.24 -3.61
CA LEU A 250 -11.88 -11.09 -4.80
C LEU A 250 -12.42 -10.35 -6.03
N ILE A 251 -13.56 -9.68 -5.89
CA ILE A 251 -14.16 -8.88 -6.96
C ILE A 251 -13.25 -7.71 -7.32
N GLY A 252 -12.74 -6.97 -6.35
CA GLY A 252 -11.83 -5.84 -6.56
C GLY A 252 -10.57 -6.26 -7.32
N THR A 253 -9.98 -7.40 -6.98
CA THR A 253 -8.79 -7.94 -7.65
C THR A 253 -9.08 -8.37 -9.09
N LEU A 254 -10.23 -9.01 -9.35
CA LEU A 254 -10.65 -9.37 -10.72
C LEU A 254 -10.93 -8.11 -11.57
N LEU A 255 -11.57 -7.10 -11.00
CA LEU A 255 -11.85 -5.85 -11.69
C LEU A 255 -10.58 -5.04 -11.97
N ASP A 256 -9.58 -5.11 -11.09
CA ASP A 256 -8.28 -4.49 -11.31
C ASP A 256 -7.57 -5.12 -12.54
N GLY A 257 -7.57 -6.44 -12.65
CA GLY A 257 -7.09 -7.13 -13.84
C GLY A 257 -7.84 -6.73 -15.11
N ALA A 258 -9.18 -6.73 -15.06
CA ALA A 258 -10.00 -6.30 -16.19
C ALA A 258 -9.75 -4.85 -16.59
N ALA A 259 -9.59 -3.94 -15.62
CA ALA A 259 -9.34 -2.51 -15.89
C ALA A 259 -8.04 -2.27 -16.66
N ARG A 260 -6.98 -3.01 -16.37
CA ARG A 260 -5.70 -2.93 -17.08
C ARG A 260 -5.79 -3.37 -18.55
N HIS A 261 -6.78 -4.18 -18.90
CA HIS A 261 -7.00 -4.74 -20.23
C HIS A 261 -8.15 -4.05 -21.01
N THR A 262 -8.70 -2.96 -20.46
CA THR A 262 -9.58 -2.07 -21.23
C THR A 262 -8.77 -1.30 -22.29
N PRO A 263 -9.39 -0.76 -23.35
CA PRO A 263 -8.69 0.09 -24.32
C PRO A 263 -7.93 1.25 -23.65
N GLU A 264 -8.53 1.88 -22.64
CA GLU A 264 -7.93 2.99 -21.89
C GLU A 264 -6.76 2.51 -21.03
N GLY A 265 -6.91 1.36 -20.35
CA GLY A 265 -5.87 0.75 -19.53
C GLY A 265 -4.66 0.33 -20.35
N THR A 266 -4.87 -0.30 -21.51
CA THR A 266 -3.82 -0.68 -22.46
C THR A 266 -3.09 0.54 -22.99
N SER A 267 -3.84 1.56 -23.45
CA SER A 267 -3.25 2.81 -23.95
C SER A 267 -2.40 3.53 -22.89
N PHE A 268 -2.87 3.57 -21.64
CA PHE A 268 -2.08 4.13 -20.53
C PHE A 268 -0.81 3.32 -20.28
N SER A 269 -0.89 2.00 -20.30
CA SER A 269 0.26 1.12 -20.08
C SER A 269 1.32 1.29 -21.15
N GLU A 270 0.92 1.38 -22.44
CA GLU A 270 1.81 1.65 -23.57
C GLU A 270 2.49 3.03 -23.43
N ALA A 271 1.73 4.08 -23.09
CA ALA A 271 2.28 5.42 -22.85
C ALA A 271 3.27 5.40 -21.67
N ALA A 272 2.95 4.68 -20.60
CA ALA A 272 3.80 4.56 -19.42
C ALA A 272 5.11 3.78 -19.68
N MET A 273 5.12 2.81 -20.60
CA MET A 273 6.35 2.15 -21.04
C MET A 273 7.31 3.12 -21.74
N VAL A 274 6.80 4.14 -22.40
CA VAL A 274 7.62 5.18 -23.06
C VAL A 274 8.11 6.22 -22.03
N ASP A 275 7.18 6.81 -21.27
CA ASP A 275 7.49 7.78 -20.21
C ASP A 275 6.40 7.79 -19.13
N VAL A 276 6.70 7.14 -18.02
CA VAL A 276 5.81 7.05 -16.84
C VAL A 276 5.38 8.44 -16.35
N ARG A 277 6.30 9.42 -16.32
CA ARG A 277 5.99 10.76 -15.79
C ARG A 277 5.01 11.50 -16.68
N SER A 278 5.18 11.39 -18.00
CA SER A 278 4.26 11.98 -18.95
C SER A 278 2.89 11.36 -18.89
N ALA A 279 2.80 10.02 -18.89
CA ALA A 279 1.54 9.30 -18.82
C ALA A 279 0.74 9.65 -17.54
N VAL A 280 1.42 9.69 -16.39
CA VAL A 280 0.79 10.09 -15.12
C VAL A 280 0.35 11.55 -15.15
N ARG A 281 1.15 12.45 -15.71
CA ARG A 281 0.80 13.87 -15.85
C ARG A 281 -0.44 14.05 -16.75
N GLU A 282 -0.48 13.39 -17.89
CA GLU A 282 -1.62 13.45 -18.83
C GLU A 282 -2.91 12.94 -18.19
N ARG A 283 -2.84 11.84 -17.44
CA ARG A 283 -3.96 11.31 -16.66
C ARG A 283 -4.50 12.32 -15.65
N ASP A 284 -3.62 12.98 -14.90
CA ASP A 284 -3.99 13.80 -13.75
C ASP A 284 -4.20 15.28 -14.08
N GLN A 285 -3.66 15.76 -15.21
CA GLN A 285 -3.79 17.16 -15.66
C GLN A 285 -5.22 17.69 -15.70
N PRO A 286 -6.23 16.94 -16.19
CA PRO A 286 -7.61 17.44 -16.23
C PRO A 286 -8.21 17.71 -14.85
N PHE A 287 -7.64 17.11 -13.80
CA PHE A 287 -8.13 17.21 -12.42
C PHE A 287 -7.33 18.21 -11.58
N GLY A 288 -6.07 18.53 -11.95
CA GLY A 288 -5.26 19.58 -11.33
C GLY A 288 -4.79 19.30 -9.90
N ASP A 289 -4.77 18.05 -9.43
CA ASP A 289 -4.62 17.73 -8.00
C ASP A 289 -3.35 16.93 -7.62
N TYR A 290 -2.78 16.11 -8.49
CA TYR A 290 -1.53 15.35 -8.22
C TYR A 290 -0.29 15.98 -8.84
N GLY A 291 -0.42 17.03 -9.63
CA GLY A 291 0.65 17.74 -10.31
C GLY A 291 0.76 19.22 -9.91
N GLU A 292 1.44 20.03 -10.75
CA GLU A 292 1.49 21.47 -10.65
C GLU A 292 0.18 22.09 -11.15
N GLY A 293 -0.88 21.99 -10.37
CA GLY A 293 -2.19 22.56 -10.69
C GLY A 293 -2.87 23.15 -9.45
N PRO A 294 -3.93 23.96 -9.61
CA PRO A 294 -4.67 24.46 -8.46
C PRO A 294 -5.20 23.29 -7.65
N ARG A 295 -5.03 23.36 -6.33
CA ARG A 295 -5.56 22.33 -5.41
C ARG A 295 -7.07 22.28 -5.57
N ALA A 296 -7.61 21.08 -5.84
CA ALA A 296 -9.05 20.88 -5.76
C ALA A 296 -9.51 21.21 -4.34
N VAL A 297 -10.52 22.06 -4.23
CA VAL A 297 -11.09 22.58 -2.97
C VAL A 297 -11.99 21.52 -2.33
#